data_bccead7987dd0447661de2c6706e271f
#
_entry.id   bccead7987dd0447661de2c6706e271f
#
_cell.length_a   1.000
_cell.length_b   1.000
_cell.length_c   1.000
_cell.angle_alpha   90.00
_cell.angle_beta   90.00
_cell.angle_gamma   90.00
#
_symmetry.space_group_name_H-M   'P 1'
#
loop_
_entity.id
_entity.type
_entity.pdbx_description
1 polymer ?
#
loop_
_entity_poly.entity_id
_entity_poly.type
_entity_poly.pdbx_seq_one_letter_code
_entity_poly.pdbx_strand_id
1 'polypeptide(L)'
;MCCRPDTSWEKENRDFYCPECAGAIHWAPVVFARISKAGKCVGEKFASRYYDAMGFGMLMYIGDLLPDIASASCADHTTILPFPLYNTVVFDNPDNAYSVNADGALLYSCSTLGCRKTLEEAICKSSVLTSLRTGDIVAVELSEPCLLSSRSDKEKVVAATFCDNDLFDFKIIW
;
A
#
# COMPACT_ATOMS: atom_id res chain seq x y z
N MET A 1 -3.91 4.96 12.47
CA MET A 1 -4.79 4.96 11.29
C MET A 1 -4.75 6.35 10.69
N CYS A 2 -4.52 6.44 9.38
CA CYS A 2 -4.51 7.69 8.62
C CYS A 2 -5.47 7.53 7.42
N CYS A 3 -6.17 8.59 7.06
CA CYS A 3 -6.94 8.65 5.83
C CYS A 3 -6.12 9.39 4.78
N ARG A 4 -5.99 8.82 3.60
CA ARG A 4 -5.32 9.45 2.47
C ARG A 4 -6.36 10.04 1.51
N PRO A 5 -6.09 11.19 0.89
CA PRO A 5 -6.97 11.73 -0.13
C PRO A 5 -6.99 10.83 -1.37
N ASP A 6 -8.07 10.87 -2.13
CA ASP A 6 -8.20 10.10 -3.37
C ASP A 6 -7.21 10.53 -4.46
N THR A 7 -6.78 11.79 -4.45
CA THR A 7 -5.73 12.31 -5.34
C THR A 7 -4.36 11.67 -5.08
N SER A 8 -4.13 11.13 -3.88
CA SER A 8 -2.89 10.40 -3.59
C SER A 8 -2.79 9.06 -4.31
N TRP A 9 -3.92 8.52 -4.79
CA TRP A 9 -3.94 7.19 -5.41
C TRP A 9 -3.48 7.20 -6.85
N GLU A 10 -2.34 6.55 -7.12
CA GLU A 10 -1.84 6.29 -8.47
C GLU A 10 -2.40 4.98 -9.01
N LYS A 11 -3.02 5.03 -10.19
CA LYS A 11 -3.72 3.89 -10.82
C LYS A 11 -3.09 3.44 -12.14
N GLU A 12 -2.20 4.24 -12.72
CA GLU A 12 -1.76 4.09 -14.10
C GLU A 12 -0.24 3.86 -14.22
N ASN A 13 0.45 3.56 -13.10
CA ASN A 13 1.91 3.36 -13.05
C ASN A 13 2.68 4.57 -13.63
N ARG A 14 2.22 5.78 -13.34
CA ARG A 14 2.90 6.99 -13.79
C ARG A 14 4.15 7.23 -12.97
N ASP A 15 5.14 7.83 -13.60
CA ASP A 15 6.33 8.31 -12.91
C ASP A 15 5.96 9.32 -11.83
N PHE A 16 6.62 9.22 -10.69
CA PHE A 16 6.41 10.12 -9.56
C PHE A 16 7.43 11.25 -9.60
N TYR A 17 6.94 12.46 -9.79
CA TYR A 17 7.75 13.68 -9.75
C TYR A 17 7.76 14.24 -8.33
N CYS A 18 8.94 14.27 -7.72
CA CYS A 18 9.09 14.72 -6.35
C CYS A 18 8.73 16.21 -6.21
N PRO A 19 7.86 16.57 -5.24
CA PRO A 19 7.55 17.97 -5.01
C PRO A 19 8.80 18.73 -4.53
N GLU A 20 8.91 20.02 -4.87
CA GLU A 20 10.06 20.86 -4.52
C GLU A 20 10.35 20.91 -3.02
N CYS A 21 9.32 20.77 -2.17
CA CYS A 21 9.44 20.75 -0.72
C CYS A 21 10.02 19.47 -0.16
N ALA A 22 10.11 18.38 -0.96
CA ALA A 22 10.63 17.11 -0.50
C ALA A 22 12.17 17.04 -0.65
N GLY A 23 12.85 16.59 0.38
CA GLY A 23 14.27 16.20 0.36
C GLY A 23 14.48 14.70 0.34
N ALA A 24 13.47 13.96 0.84
CA ALA A 24 13.49 12.50 0.90
C ALA A 24 12.08 11.92 0.73
N ILE A 25 11.99 10.77 0.09
CA ILE A 25 10.80 9.93 0.00
C ILE A 25 11.02 8.68 0.84
N HIS A 26 10.12 8.46 1.79
CA HIS A 26 10.02 7.22 2.56
C HIS A 26 8.90 6.36 2.00
N TRP A 27 8.93 5.07 2.27
CA TRP A 27 7.92 4.15 1.80
C TRP A 27 7.69 2.99 2.76
N ALA A 28 6.52 2.36 2.65
CA ALA A 28 6.20 1.10 3.30
C ALA A 28 5.46 0.17 2.33
N PRO A 29 5.80 -1.14 2.30
CA PRO A 29 5.01 -2.14 1.59
C PRO A 29 3.68 -2.35 2.30
N VAL A 30 2.62 -2.61 1.53
CA VAL A 30 1.28 -2.79 2.11
C VAL A 30 0.56 -3.99 1.53
N VAL A 31 -0.29 -4.61 2.36
CA VAL A 31 -1.41 -5.44 1.91
C VAL A 31 -2.68 -4.63 1.98
N PHE A 32 -3.56 -4.75 0.99
CA PHE A 32 -4.81 -3.99 0.97
C PHE A 32 -5.99 -4.79 0.42
N ALA A 33 -7.20 -4.34 0.72
CA ALA A 33 -8.42 -4.83 0.12
C ALA A 33 -9.39 -3.70 -0.18
N ARG A 34 -10.23 -3.93 -1.18
CA ARG A 34 -11.39 -3.08 -1.47
C ARG A 34 -12.61 -3.61 -0.71
N ILE A 35 -13.26 -2.74 0.03
CA ILE A 35 -14.49 -3.08 0.75
C ILE A 35 -15.61 -3.33 -0.26
N SER A 36 -16.19 -4.51 -0.22
CA SER A 36 -17.31 -4.93 -1.09
C SER A 36 -18.67 -4.76 -0.42
N LYS A 37 -18.69 -4.58 0.90
CA LYS A 37 -19.92 -4.43 1.70
C LYS A 37 -19.76 -3.35 2.76
N ALA A 38 -20.71 -2.42 2.81
CA ALA A 38 -20.73 -1.38 3.84
C ALA A 38 -20.91 -1.98 5.25
N GLY A 39 -20.23 -1.38 6.25
CA GLY A 39 -20.31 -1.85 7.63
C GLY A 39 -19.79 -0.86 8.66
N LYS A 40 -20.19 -1.08 9.90
CA LYS A 40 -19.75 -0.37 11.11
C LYS A 40 -19.60 -1.38 12.23
N CYS A 41 -18.57 -1.21 13.08
CA CYS A 41 -18.29 -2.11 14.20
C CYS A 41 -18.24 -3.59 13.77
N VAL A 42 -17.50 -3.88 12.70
CA VAL A 42 -17.36 -5.24 12.16
C VAL A 42 -16.64 -6.12 13.15
N GLY A 43 -17.29 -7.22 13.57
CA GLY A 43 -16.65 -8.20 14.45
C GLY A 43 -15.72 -9.14 13.70
N GLU A 44 -14.66 -9.61 14.34
CA GLU A 44 -13.60 -10.45 13.74
C GLU A 44 -14.14 -11.66 12.96
N LYS A 45 -15.14 -12.35 13.48
CA LYS A 45 -15.79 -13.51 12.85
C LYS A 45 -16.45 -13.18 11.49
N PHE A 46 -16.64 -11.90 11.21
CA PHE A 46 -17.37 -11.44 10.02
C PHE A 46 -16.51 -10.62 9.07
N ALA A 47 -15.28 -10.29 9.43
CA ALA A 47 -14.40 -9.41 8.65
C ALA A 47 -14.23 -9.91 7.20
N SER A 48 -14.06 -11.23 7.01
CA SER A 48 -13.92 -11.85 5.69
C SER A 48 -15.12 -11.67 4.73
N ARG A 49 -16.26 -11.19 5.23
CA ARG A 49 -17.47 -10.95 4.43
C ARG A 49 -17.56 -9.52 3.87
N TYR A 50 -16.58 -8.68 4.21
CA TYR A 50 -16.57 -7.25 3.84
C TYR A 50 -15.65 -6.92 2.68
N TYR A 51 -14.88 -7.88 2.21
CA TYR A 51 -14.04 -7.77 1.02
C TYR A 51 -14.05 -9.10 0.25
N ASP A 52 -13.75 -9.07 -1.02
CA ASP A 52 -13.78 -10.24 -1.92
C ASP A 52 -12.43 -10.48 -2.60
N ALA A 53 -11.56 -9.50 -2.57
CA ALA A 53 -10.25 -9.56 -3.19
C ALA A 53 -9.24 -8.71 -2.42
N MET A 54 -7.96 -9.07 -2.54
CA MET A 54 -6.83 -8.44 -1.87
C MET A 54 -5.73 -8.13 -2.88
N GLY A 55 -4.81 -7.25 -2.51
CA GLY A 55 -3.64 -6.93 -3.30
C GLY A 55 -2.48 -6.51 -2.43
N PHE A 56 -1.31 -6.40 -3.06
CA PHE A 56 -0.12 -5.78 -2.50
C PHE A 56 0.18 -4.48 -3.24
N GLY A 57 0.79 -3.56 -2.54
CA GLY A 57 1.16 -2.26 -3.05
C GLY A 57 2.19 -1.59 -2.15
N MET A 58 2.34 -0.28 -2.33
CA MET A 58 3.19 0.52 -1.47
C MET A 58 2.57 1.88 -1.17
N LEU A 59 2.93 2.42 -0.02
CA LEU A 59 2.61 3.80 0.37
C LEU A 59 3.91 4.59 0.43
N MET A 60 3.90 5.77 -0.17
CA MET A 60 5.01 6.71 -0.08
C MET A 60 4.67 7.88 0.86
N TYR A 61 5.69 8.50 1.41
CA TYR A 61 5.62 9.58 2.39
C TYR A 61 6.67 10.64 2.07
N ILE A 62 6.31 11.90 2.20
CA ILE A 62 7.28 12.99 2.18
C ILE A 62 8.08 12.92 3.48
N GLY A 63 9.33 12.49 3.40
CA GLY A 63 10.16 12.18 4.57
C GLY A 63 10.38 13.37 5.49
N ASP A 64 10.53 14.57 4.93
CA ASP A 64 10.74 15.82 5.66
C ASP A 64 9.54 16.20 6.56
N LEU A 65 8.37 15.67 6.26
CA LEU A 65 7.15 15.91 7.05
C LEU A 65 6.93 14.88 8.15
N LEU A 66 7.72 13.80 8.18
CA LEU A 66 7.65 12.84 9.29
C LEU A 66 8.21 13.50 10.58
N PRO A 67 7.62 13.26 11.77
CA PRO A 67 6.64 12.18 12.07
C PRO A 67 5.16 12.55 11.90
N ASP A 68 4.79 13.71 11.35
CA ASP A 68 3.39 14.00 11.05
C ASP A 68 2.93 13.17 9.85
N ILE A 69 2.49 11.95 10.15
CA ILE A 69 2.01 10.98 9.15
C ILE A 69 0.88 11.53 8.29
N ALA A 70 0.00 12.36 8.83
CA ALA A 70 -1.13 12.91 8.09
C ALA A 70 -0.62 13.82 6.96
N SER A 71 0.24 14.77 7.28
CA SER A 71 0.84 15.66 6.28
C SER A 71 1.76 14.90 5.31
N ALA A 72 2.60 13.98 5.82
CA ALA A 72 3.54 13.22 5.00
C ALA A 72 2.85 12.33 3.95
N SER A 73 1.59 11.94 4.18
CA SER A 73 0.81 11.02 3.33
C SER A 73 -0.16 11.70 2.38
N CYS A 74 -0.26 13.03 2.39
CA CYS A 74 -1.26 13.77 1.60
C CYS A 74 -0.81 14.11 0.15
N ALA A 75 0.45 13.88 -0.20
CA ALA A 75 0.94 14.21 -1.53
C ALA A 75 0.26 13.34 -2.62
N ASP A 76 -0.01 13.96 -3.75
CA ASP A 76 -0.59 13.29 -4.92
C ASP A 76 0.30 12.14 -5.37
N HIS A 77 -0.30 11.07 -5.90
CA HIS A 77 0.39 9.91 -6.49
C HIS A 77 1.31 9.13 -5.53
N THR A 78 1.11 9.25 -4.20
CA THR A 78 1.93 8.55 -3.19
C THR A 78 1.33 7.24 -2.68
N THR A 79 0.18 6.83 -3.21
CA THR A 79 -0.54 5.62 -2.83
C THR A 79 -0.60 4.69 -4.04
N ILE A 80 0.33 3.75 -4.13
CA ILE A 80 0.45 2.82 -5.27
C ILE A 80 -0.26 1.52 -4.89
N LEU A 81 -1.51 1.39 -5.31
CA LEU A 81 -2.36 0.23 -5.06
C LEU A 81 -2.90 -0.30 -6.39
N PRO A 82 -2.18 -1.23 -7.03
CA PRO A 82 -2.47 -1.68 -8.38
C PRO A 82 -3.73 -2.56 -8.47
N PHE A 83 -4.32 -2.59 -9.66
CA PHE A 83 -5.41 -3.48 -10.04
C PHE A 83 -5.03 -4.31 -11.27
N PRO A 84 -5.62 -5.51 -11.46
CA PRO A 84 -6.71 -6.12 -10.68
C PRO A 84 -6.25 -6.68 -9.33
N LEU A 85 -7.20 -6.80 -8.40
CA LEU A 85 -7.00 -7.50 -7.13
C LEU A 85 -7.08 -9.03 -7.33
N TYR A 86 -6.45 -9.75 -6.44
CA TYR A 86 -6.42 -11.21 -6.44
C TYR A 86 -7.50 -11.79 -5.52
N ASN A 87 -8.00 -12.96 -5.89
CA ASN A 87 -8.88 -13.74 -5.01
C ASN A 87 -8.15 -14.07 -3.70
N THR A 88 -8.88 -14.04 -2.59
CA THR A 88 -8.33 -14.29 -1.24
C THR A 88 -7.63 -15.65 -1.11
N VAL A 89 -8.04 -16.65 -1.89
CA VAL A 89 -7.41 -17.99 -1.90
C VAL A 89 -5.93 -17.95 -2.30
N VAL A 90 -5.52 -16.98 -3.12
CA VAL A 90 -4.10 -16.80 -3.51
C VAL A 90 -3.22 -16.46 -2.29
N PHE A 91 -3.82 -15.82 -1.28
CA PHE A 91 -3.13 -15.44 -0.04
C PHE A 91 -3.05 -16.57 1.00
N ASP A 92 -3.71 -17.69 0.75
CA ASP A 92 -3.62 -18.88 1.62
C ASP A 92 -2.43 -19.78 1.25
N ASN A 93 -1.77 -19.53 0.10
CA ASN A 93 -0.58 -20.28 -0.33
C ASN A 93 0.70 -19.57 0.19
N PRO A 94 1.46 -20.18 1.12
CA PRO A 94 2.67 -19.59 1.69
C PRO A 94 3.84 -19.45 0.71
N ASP A 95 3.80 -20.18 -0.42
CA ASP A 95 4.84 -20.11 -1.45
C ASP A 95 4.70 -18.84 -2.33
N ASN A 96 3.55 -18.20 -2.28
CA ASN A 96 3.32 -16.95 -2.96
C ASN A 96 4.07 -15.82 -2.24
N ALA A 97 4.83 -15.04 -3.00
CA ALA A 97 5.64 -13.95 -2.47
C ALA A 97 5.34 -12.62 -3.16
N TYR A 98 5.33 -11.58 -2.37
CA TYR A 98 5.36 -10.19 -2.81
C TYR A 98 6.77 -9.65 -2.65
N SER A 99 7.30 -9.01 -3.70
CA SER A 99 8.64 -8.45 -3.70
C SER A 99 8.66 -7.05 -4.31
N VAL A 100 9.48 -6.19 -3.74
CA VAL A 100 9.74 -4.82 -4.25
C VAL A 100 11.22 -4.66 -4.47
N ASN A 101 11.58 -4.14 -5.65
CA ASN A 101 12.94 -3.85 -6.05
C ASN A 101 13.11 -2.36 -6.32
N ALA A 102 14.32 -1.83 -6.09
CA ALA A 102 14.70 -0.51 -6.58
C ALA A 102 16.04 -0.61 -7.30
N ASP A 103 16.11 -0.05 -8.50
CA ASP A 103 17.29 -0.11 -9.39
C ASP A 103 17.82 -1.54 -9.56
N GLY A 104 16.90 -2.53 -9.61
CA GLY A 104 17.21 -3.95 -9.71
C GLY A 104 17.65 -4.64 -8.41
N ALA A 105 17.82 -3.91 -7.31
CA ALA A 105 18.14 -4.47 -6.00
C ALA A 105 16.85 -4.76 -5.20
N LEU A 106 16.79 -5.95 -4.56
CA LEU A 106 15.68 -6.31 -3.70
C LEU A 106 15.66 -5.43 -2.45
N LEU A 107 14.55 -4.69 -2.26
CA LEU A 107 14.31 -3.87 -1.06
C LEU A 107 13.48 -4.59 0.00
N TYR A 108 12.48 -5.34 -0.44
CA TYR A 108 11.53 -6.00 0.45
C TYR A 108 10.99 -7.28 -0.21
N SER A 109 10.77 -8.30 0.61
CA SER A 109 10.03 -9.48 0.20
C SER A 109 9.31 -10.09 1.40
N CYS A 110 8.08 -10.55 1.18
CA CYS A 110 7.32 -11.31 2.16
C CYS A 110 6.46 -12.38 1.49
N SER A 111 6.16 -13.45 2.24
CA SER A 111 5.13 -14.41 1.85
C SER A 111 3.74 -13.86 2.16
N THR A 112 2.70 -14.50 1.61
CA THR A 112 1.30 -14.16 1.90
C THR A 112 0.86 -14.55 3.31
N LEU A 113 1.66 -15.34 4.03
CA LEU A 113 1.31 -15.90 5.33
C LEU A 113 0.97 -14.80 6.35
N GLY A 114 -0.23 -14.87 6.90
CA GLY A 114 -0.70 -13.90 7.90
C GLY A 114 -1.28 -12.60 7.32
N CYS A 115 -1.04 -12.26 6.05
CA CYS A 115 -1.52 -11.03 5.44
C CYS A 115 -3.04 -10.86 5.53
N ARG A 116 -3.77 -11.96 5.29
CA ARG A 116 -5.23 -11.98 5.40
C ARG A 116 -5.71 -11.64 6.82
N LYS A 117 -5.12 -12.26 7.84
CA LYS A 117 -5.46 -11.99 9.24
C LYS A 117 -5.16 -10.53 9.62
N THR A 118 -4.00 -10.03 9.22
CA THR A 118 -3.59 -8.64 9.46
C THR A 118 -4.59 -7.66 8.86
N LEU A 119 -5.05 -7.92 7.64
CA LEU A 119 -6.04 -7.09 6.97
C LEU A 119 -7.41 -7.16 7.67
N GLU A 120 -7.88 -8.35 8.04
CA GLU A 120 -9.15 -8.54 8.76
C GLU A 120 -9.17 -7.82 10.11
N GLU A 121 -8.07 -7.85 10.86
CA GLU A 121 -7.90 -7.06 12.09
C GLU A 121 -7.99 -5.55 11.81
N ALA A 122 -7.39 -5.08 10.72
CA ALA A 122 -7.45 -3.66 10.34
C ALA A 122 -8.87 -3.24 9.94
N ILE A 123 -9.60 -4.08 9.21
CA ILE A 123 -11.03 -3.86 8.89
C ILE A 123 -11.85 -3.74 10.18
N CYS A 124 -11.65 -4.62 11.14
CA CYS A 124 -12.33 -4.55 12.43
C CYS A 124 -12.01 -3.24 13.15
N LYS A 125 -10.73 -2.92 13.34
CA LYS A 125 -10.27 -1.71 14.03
C LYS A 125 -10.77 -0.41 13.36
N SER A 126 -10.66 -0.31 12.05
CA SER A 126 -11.10 0.88 11.30
C SER A 126 -12.62 1.04 11.36
N SER A 127 -13.38 -0.04 11.27
CA SER A 127 -14.85 -0.01 11.32
C SER A 127 -15.42 0.43 12.67
N VAL A 128 -14.67 0.37 13.76
CA VAL A 128 -15.07 0.94 15.05
C VAL A 128 -15.07 2.46 15.00
N LEU A 129 -14.06 3.04 14.33
CA LEU A 129 -13.88 4.49 14.26
C LEU A 129 -14.71 5.13 13.16
N THR A 130 -14.76 4.50 11.97
CA THR A 130 -15.45 5.03 10.80
C THR A 130 -16.40 4.00 10.20
N SER A 131 -17.44 4.46 9.51
CA SER A 131 -18.30 3.58 8.71
C SER A 131 -17.60 3.24 7.41
N LEU A 132 -17.37 1.97 7.15
CA LEU A 132 -16.85 1.48 5.89
C LEU A 132 -17.95 1.52 4.81
N ARG A 133 -17.60 1.94 3.61
CA ARG A 133 -18.47 1.98 2.43
C ARG A 133 -17.96 1.04 1.37
N THR A 134 -18.85 0.56 0.53
CA THR A 134 -18.46 -0.18 -0.68
C THR A 134 -17.58 0.70 -1.55
N GLY A 135 -16.43 0.18 -1.93
CA GLY A 135 -15.41 0.92 -2.70
C GLY A 135 -14.27 1.50 -1.86
N ASP A 136 -14.43 1.64 -0.53
CA ASP A 136 -13.33 2.04 0.34
C ASP A 136 -12.16 1.06 0.23
N ILE A 137 -10.95 1.57 0.38
CA ILE A 137 -9.74 0.77 0.47
C ILE A 137 -9.25 0.76 1.92
N VAL A 138 -8.94 -0.42 2.43
CA VAL A 138 -8.24 -0.61 3.69
C VAL A 138 -6.86 -1.17 3.35
N ALA A 139 -5.81 -0.46 3.71
CA ALA A 139 -4.42 -0.86 3.52
C ALA A 139 -3.70 -0.95 4.87
N VAL A 140 -2.80 -1.93 4.98
CA VAL A 140 -1.99 -2.16 6.18
C VAL A 140 -0.52 -2.22 5.79
N GLU A 141 0.30 -1.40 6.43
CA GLU A 141 1.75 -1.44 6.27
C GLU A 141 2.31 -2.74 6.84
N LEU A 142 3.19 -3.36 6.08
CA LEU A 142 3.86 -4.62 6.43
C LEU A 142 5.22 -4.40 7.10
N SER A 143 5.72 -3.17 7.06
CA SER A 143 6.91 -2.71 7.78
C SER A 143 6.78 -1.22 8.12
N GLU A 144 7.59 -0.75 9.06
CA GLU A 144 7.73 0.68 9.31
C GLU A 144 8.25 1.41 8.05
N PRO A 145 7.81 2.66 7.80
CA PRO A 145 8.30 3.45 6.69
C PRO A 145 9.82 3.66 6.76
N CYS A 146 10.51 3.39 5.66
CA CYS A 146 11.95 3.59 5.54
C CYS A 146 12.31 4.42 4.31
N LEU A 147 13.54 4.93 4.25
CA LEU A 147 14.02 5.73 3.13
C LEU A 147 13.98 4.92 1.82
N LEU A 148 13.35 5.48 0.80
CA LEU A 148 13.32 4.93 -0.56
C LEU A 148 14.26 5.69 -1.50
N SER A 149 14.16 7.00 -1.51
CA SER A 149 14.91 7.86 -2.42
C SER A 149 15.15 9.23 -1.76
N SER A 150 16.22 9.86 -2.17
CA SER A 150 16.58 11.22 -1.76
C SER A 150 16.93 12.06 -2.97
N ARG A 151 16.94 13.37 -2.80
CA ARG A 151 17.24 14.33 -3.88
C ARG A 151 18.60 14.10 -4.56
N SER A 152 19.54 13.42 -3.87
CA SER A 152 20.84 13.05 -4.44
C SER A 152 20.76 11.96 -5.51
N ASP A 153 19.68 11.17 -5.54
CA ASP A 153 19.53 10.02 -6.44
C ASP A 153 19.22 10.44 -7.88
N LYS A 154 18.68 11.65 -8.10
CA LYS A 154 18.16 12.19 -9.37
C LYS A 154 16.97 11.40 -9.91
N GLU A 155 17.14 10.12 -10.14
CA GLU A 155 16.12 9.17 -10.61
C GLU A 155 16.28 7.85 -9.86
N LYS A 156 15.17 7.15 -9.59
CA LYS A 156 15.17 5.79 -9.03
C LYS A 156 14.03 4.99 -9.64
N VAL A 157 14.32 3.82 -10.18
CA VAL A 157 13.33 2.89 -10.72
C VAL A 157 12.82 1.99 -9.61
N VAL A 158 11.50 1.90 -9.43
CA VAL A 158 10.86 1.04 -8.44
C VAL A 158 9.92 0.08 -9.17
N ALA A 159 10.08 -1.22 -8.91
CA ALA A 159 9.25 -2.26 -9.49
C ALA A 159 8.81 -3.26 -8.42
N ALA A 160 7.62 -3.81 -8.57
CA ALA A 160 7.11 -4.83 -7.66
C ALA A 160 6.48 -5.99 -8.41
N THR A 161 6.62 -7.19 -7.82
CA THR A 161 6.04 -8.43 -8.36
C THR A 161 5.26 -9.16 -7.29
N PHE A 162 4.26 -9.92 -7.73
CA PHE A 162 3.53 -10.86 -6.88
C PHE A 162 3.22 -12.12 -7.69
N CYS A 163 3.61 -13.30 -7.15
CA CYS A 163 3.49 -14.59 -7.86
C CYS A 163 4.08 -14.53 -9.28
N ASP A 164 5.28 -13.96 -9.40
CA ASP A 164 6.01 -13.77 -10.67
C ASP A 164 5.29 -12.88 -11.71
N ASN A 165 4.22 -12.20 -11.32
CA ASN A 165 3.56 -11.20 -12.17
C ASN A 165 3.95 -9.79 -11.73
N ASP A 166 4.18 -8.93 -12.69
CA ASP A 166 4.43 -7.52 -12.44
C ASP A 166 3.18 -6.86 -11.87
N LEU A 167 3.36 -6.11 -10.77
CA LEU A 167 2.29 -5.34 -10.15
C LEU A 167 2.35 -3.88 -10.57
N PHE A 168 3.53 -3.28 -10.51
CA PHE A 168 3.79 -1.91 -10.92
C PHE A 168 5.27 -1.71 -11.23
N ASP A 169 5.54 -0.72 -12.06
CA ASP A 169 6.86 -0.25 -12.44
C ASP A 169 6.77 1.26 -12.72
N PHE A 170 7.52 2.07 -12.01
CA PHE A 170 7.55 3.52 -12.17
C PHE A 170 8.89 4.11 -11.73
N LYS A 171 9.12 5.37 -12.10
CA LYS A 171 10.31 6.12 -11.69
C LYS A 171 9.94 7.17 -10.65
N ILE A 172 10.84 7.37 -9.70
CA ILE A 172 10.88 8.55 -8.83
C ILE A 172 11.87 9.52 -9.46
N ILE A 173 11.42 10.71 -9.78
CA ILE A 173 12.19 11.76 -10.49
C ILE A 173 12.28 12.99 -9.59
N TRP A 174 13.52 13.46 -9.36
CA TRP A 174 13.84 14.61 -8.51
C TRP A 174 14.04 15.91 -9.28
#